data_8ddcb897a7873648278faa3357ded727
#
_entry.id   8ddcb897a7873648278faa3357ded727
#
_cell.length_a   1.000
_cell.length_b   1.000
_cell.length_c   1.000
_cell.angle_alpha   90.00
_cell.angle_beta   90.00
_cell.angle_gamma   90.00
#
_symmetry.space_group_name_H-M   'P 1'
#
loop_
_entity.id
_entity.type
_entity.pdbx_description
1 polymer ?
#
loop_
_entity_poly.entity_id
_entity_poly.type
_entity_poly.pdbx_seq_one_letter_code
_entity_poly.pdbx_strand_id
1 'polypeptide(L)'
;MILNKKNVLTKNDIKLIKSLKHRKHRVENNLFVIEGLKIINEFINSDWEVKKIFLTNDTDLKTNLNLNYISNSDLKRISFLKTPNKILALVKIPKLIKNIKGKLIIALDGVQDPGNLGSIIRLADWFGVSNILCSKNCVDVYNPKVVQSSMGSILRVSVNYVNLIKEIQHLSKYKLFSSVLDGRNINDIDINGNSIILFGNESKGISE
;
A
#
# COMPACT_ATOMS: atom_id res chain seq x y z
N MET A 1 -8.05 -31.22 -23.67
CA MET A 1 -8.63 -31.83 -22.46
C MET A 1 -8.12 -31.05 -21.24
N ILE A 2 -8.89 -30.03 -20.81
CA ILE A 2 -8.50 -29.15 -19.71
C ILE A 2 -8.85 -29.89 -18.43
N LEU A 3 -7.83 -30.40 -17.75
CA LEU A 3 -7.99 -30.99 -16.41
C LEU A 3 -8.53 -29.93 -15.46
N ASN A 4 -9.81 -30.05 -15.11
CA ASN A 4 -10.47 -29.30 -14.06
C ASN A 4 -9.79 -29.62 -12.68
N LYS A 5 -8.65 -28.99 -12.40
CA LYS A 5 -8.16 -28.90 -11.02
C LYS A 5 -9.05 -27.87 -10.30
N LYS A 6 -10.18 -28.33 -9.75
CA LYS A 6 -10.89 -27.60 -8.72
C LYS A 6 -9.94 -27.49 -7.51
N ASN A 7 -9.14 -26.44 -7.48
CA ASN A 7 -8.43 -26.11 -6.24
C ASN A 7 -9.49 -25.54 -5.28
N VAL A 8 -9.85 -26.33 -4.30
CA VAL A 8 -10.88 -25.98 -3.31
C VAL A 8 -10.28 -24.94 -2.36
N LEU A 9 -10.99 -23.84 -2.15
CA LEU A 9 -10.69 -22.89 -1.08
C LEU A 9 -10.74 -23.62 0.27
N THR A 10 -9.59 -23.78 0.92
CA THR A 10 -9.51 -24.50 2.19
C THR A 10 -9.99 -23.66 3.37
N LYS A 11 -10.39 -24.33 4.47
CA LYS A 11 -10.72 -23.64 5.73
C LYS A 11 -9.53 -22.80 6.24
N ASN A 12 -8.30 -23.29 6.04
CA ASN A 12 -7.07 -22.59 6.43
C ASN A 12 -6.85 -21.33 5.58
N ASP A 13 -7.10 -21.38 4.25
CA ASP A 13 -7.03 -20.21 3.40
C ASP A 13 -7.99 -19.13 3.86
N ILE A 14 -9.24 -19.49 4.16
CA ILE A 14 -10.26 -18.54 4.64
C ILE A 14 -9.80 -17.90 5.95
N LYS A 15 -9.33 -18.72 6.90
CA LYS A 15 -8.86 -18.24 8.21
C LYS A 15 -7.68 -17.28 8.04
N LEU A 16 -6.69 -17.67 7.23
CA LEU A 16 -5.51 -16.86 6.93
C LEU A 16 -5.92 -15.53 6.30
N ILE A 17 -6.63 -15.55 5.16
CA ILE A 17 -7.01 -14.32 4.44
C ILE A 17 -7.77 -13.37 5.34
N LYS A 18 -8.80 -13.86 6.06
CA LYS A 18 -9.57 -13.02 6.99
C LYS A 18 -8.72 -12.41 8.10
N SER A 19 -7.74 -13.14 8.61
CA SER A 19 -6.84 -12.65 9.66
C SER A 19 -5.99 -11.47 9.17
N LEU A 20 -5.62 -11.44 7.89
CA LEU A 20 -4.79 -10.38 7.27
C LEU A 20 -5.48 -9.01 7.24
N LYS A 21 -6.76 -8.91 7.60
CA LYS A 21 -7.41 -7.63 7.90
C LYS A 21 -6.68 -6.87 9.02
N HIS A 22 -6.09 -7.57 9.97
CA HIS A 22 -5.40 -7.02 11.13
C HIS A 22 -3.89 -6.94 10.91
N ARG A 23 -3.26 -5.80 11.26
CA ARG A 23 -1.83 -5.57 11.10
C ARG A 23 -0.97 -6.67 11.74
N LYS A 24 -1.31 -7.09 12.97
CA LYS A 24 -0.60 -8.15 13.69
C LYS A 24 -0.40 -9.38 12.81
N HIS A 25 -1.47 -9.89 12.20
CA HIS A 25 -1.41 -11.10 11.38
C HIS A 25 -0.71 -10.89 10.04
N ARG A 26 -0.75 -9.67 9.47
CA ARG A 26 0.08 -9.37 8.29
C ARG A 26 1.56 -9.46 8.60
N VAL A 27 1.99 -8.94 9.75
CA VAL A 27 3.38 -9.02 10.20
C VAL A 27 3.78 -10.47 10.52
N GLU A 28 2.97 -11.19 11.29
CA GLU A 28 3.23 -12.60 11.67
C GLU A 28 3.36 -13.52 10.46
N ASN A 29 2.49 -13.37 9.45
CA ASN A 29 2.50 -14.20 8.26
C ASN A 29 3.37 -13.62 7.14
N ASN A 30 3.85 -12.39 7.29
CA ASN A 30 4.57 -11.64 6.26
C ASN A 30 3.81 -11.57 4.93
N LEU A 31 2.47 -11.38 5.00
CA LEU A 31 1.56 -11.38 3.85
C LEU A 31 0.55 -10.25 3.94
N PHE A 32 0.10 -9.79 2.78
CA PHE A 32 -1.07 -8.92 2.66
C PHE A 32 -1.93 -9.34 1.46
N VAL A 33 -3.11 -8.73 1.34
CA VAL A 33 -4.11 -9.06 0.32
C VAL A 33 -4.19 -7.94 -0.70
N ILE A 34 -4.26 -8.31 -1.97
CA ILE A 34 -4.61 -7.43 -3.08
C ILE A 34 -5.83 -7.98 -3.81
N GLU A 35 -6.71 -7.09 -4.31
CA GLU A 35 -7.93 -7.47 -5.01
C GLU A 35 -8.09 -6.66 -6.29
N GLY A 36 -8.49 -7.32 -7.37
CA GLY A 36 -8.76 -6.71 -8.68
C GLY A 36 -7.72 -7.08 -9.73
N LEU A 37 -8.22 -7.39 -10.92
CA LEU A 37 -7.43 -7.93 -12.04
C LEU A 37 -6.28 -6.99 -12.44
N LYS A 38 -6.56 -5.69 -12.55
CA LYS A 38 -5.56 -4.69 -12.96
C LYS A 38 -4.39 -4.62 -11.97
N ILE A 39 -4.68 -4.53 -10.67
CA ILE A 39 -3.66 -4.48 -9.62
C ILE A 39 -2.85 -5.77 -9.60
N ILE A 40 -3.51 -6.93 -9.65
CA ILE A 40 -2.85 -8.23 -9.61
C ILE A 40 -1.93 -8.41 -10.82
N ASN A 41 -2.33 -7.96 -12.02
CA ASN A 41 -1.45 -7.99 -13.19
C ASN A 41 -0.19 -7.13 -12.98
N GLU A 42 -0.30 -5.95 -12.38
CA GLU A 42 0.88 -5.12 -12.07
C GLU A 42 1.84 -5.85 -11.11
N PHE A 43 1.29 -6.51 -10.06
CA PHE A 43 2.11 -7.26 -9.10
C PHE A 43 2.78 -8.50 -9.72
N ILE A 44 2.09 -9.23 -10.59
CA ILE A 44 2.68 -10.40 -11.31
C ILE A 44 3.85 -9.98 -12.20
N ASN A 45 3.77 -8.78 -12.80
CA ASN A 45 4.80 -8.24 -13.68
C ASN A 45 5.87 -7.41 -12.94
N SER A 46 5.89 -7.45 -11.62
CA SER A 46 6.86 -6.77 -10.76
C SER A 46 7.78 -7.78 -10.06
N ASP A 47 8.76 -7.27 -9.31
CA ASP A 47 9.65 -8.08 -8.47
C ASP A 47 8.99 -8.55 -7.15
N TRP A 48 7.71 -8.24 -6.94
CA TRP A 48 7.01 -8.64 -5.72
C TRP A 48 6.54 -10.08 -5.79
N GLU A 49 6.72 -10.81 -4.70
CA GLU A 49 6.39 -12.23 -4.64
C GLU A 49 4.90 -12.46 -4.41
N VAL A 50 4.15 -12.82 -5.47
CA VAL A 50 2.76 -13.26 -5.38
C VAL A 50 2.73 -14.73 -4.97
N LYS A 51 2.19 -15.01 -3.77
CA LYS A 51 2.20 -16.36 -3.15
C LYS A 51 1.05 -17.24 -3.60
N LYS A 52 -0.14 -16.65 -3.73
CA LYS A 52 -1.34 -17.42 -4.05
C LYS A 52 -2.38 -16.53 -4.72
N ILE A 53 -3.05 -17.05 -5.74
CA ILE A 53 -4.09 -16.33 -6.46
C ILE A 53 -5.38 -17.15 -6.40
N PHE A 54 -6.48 -16.50 -6.06
CA PHE A 54 -7.84 -17.05 -6.09
C PHE A 54 -8.67 -16.25 -7.09
N LEU A 55 -9.35 -16.93 -8.00
CA LEU A 55 -10.13 -16.27 -9.06
C LEU A 55 -11.35 -17.10 -9.43
N THR A 56 -12.33 -16.44 -10.04
CA THR A 56 -13.51 -17.09 -10.58
C THR A 56 -13.26 -17.58 -12.02
N ASN A 57 -14.02 -18.58 -12.47
CA ASN A 57 -13.81 -19.22 -13.79
C ASN A 57 -14.01 -18.26 -14.99
N ASP A 58 -14.72 -17.15 -14.79
CA ASP A 58 -14.97 -16.12 -15.78
C ASP A 58 -13.91 -15.02 -15.82
N THR A 59 -12.76 -15.23 -15.12
CA THR A 59 -11.64 -14.31 -15.09
C THR A 59 -10.51 -14.82 -15.95
N ASP A 60 -10.11 -14.07 -16.95
CA ASP A 60 -8.94 -14.38 -17.78
C ASP A 60 -7.69 -13.71 -17.16
N LEU A 61 -6.75 -14.52 -16.74
CA LEU A 61 -5.45 -14.09 -16.21
C LEU A 61 -4.34 -14.91 -16.85
N LYS A 62 -3.51 -14.27 -17.65
CA LYS A 62 -2.35 -14.91 -18.29
C LYS A 62 -1.15 -14.85 -17.33
N THR A 63 -0.76 -15.99 -16.77
CA THR A 63 0.38 -16.11 -15.87
C THR A 63 0.87 -17.55 -15.79
N ASN A 64 2.15 -17.73 -15.44
CA ASN A 64 2.74 -19.03 -15.13
C ASN A 64 2.53 -19.43 -13.66
N LEU A 65 1.92 -18.57 -12.84
CA LEU A 65 1.64 -18.87 -11.43
C LEU A 65 0.47 -19.85 -11.29
N ASN A 66 0.46 -20.61 -10.21
CA ASN A 66 -0.63 -21.52 -9.90
C ASN A 66 -1.91 -20.75 -9.56
N LEU A 67 -2.97 -21.01 -10.33
CA LEU A 67 -4.27 -20.39 -10.16
C LEU A 67 -5.21 -21.29 -9.36
N ASN A 68 -5.88 -20.74 -8.35
CA ASN A 68 -6.90 -21.44 -7.56
C ASN A 68 -8.27 -20.96 -7.98
N TYR A 69 -8.97 -21.74 -8.79
CA TYR A 69 -10.32 -21.43 -9.24
C TYR A 69 -11.33 -21.72 -8.14
N ILE A 70 -12.12 -20.73 -7.77
CA ILE A 70 -13.11 -20.80 -6.70
C ILE A 70 -14.47 -20.27 -7.17
N SER A 71 -15.53 -20.56 -6.42
CA SER A 71 -16.86 -20.02 -6.70
C SER A 71 -16.96 -18.53 -6.33
N ASN A 72 -17.93 -17.82 -6.93
CA ASN A 72 -18.25 -16.44 -6.55
C ASN A 72 -18.65 -16.34 -5.07
N SER A 73 -19.34 -17.35 -4.53
CA SER A 73 -19.69 -17.40 -3.10
C SER A 73 -18.47 -17.53 -2.20
N ASP A 74 -17.49 -18.33 -2.60
CA ASP A 74 -16.23 -18.47 -1.87
C ASP A 74 -15.38 -17.19 -1.93
N LEU A 75 -15.31 -16.57 -3.10
CA LEU A 75 -14.62 -15.30 -3.26
C LEU A 75 -15.23 -14.20 -2.36
N LYS A 76 -16.56 -14.15 -2.29
CA LYS A 76 -17.29 -13.24 -1.39
C LYS A 76 -16.95 -13.46 0.09
N ARG A 77 -16.63 -14.70 0.48
CA ARG A 77 -16.26 -15.04 1.86
C ARG A 77 -14.87 -14.53 2.25
N ILE A 78 -13.96 -14.34 1.30
CA ILE A 78 -12.56 -13.96 1.55
C ILE A 78 -12.24 -12.51 1.15
N SER A 79 -13.07 -11.87 0.36
CA SER A 79 -12.90 -10.47 -0.06
C SER A 79 -13.11 -9.50 1.11
N PHE A 80 -12.34 -8.40 1.10
CA PHE A 80 -12.50 -7.26 2.01
C PHE A 80 -13.36 -6.13 1.41
N LEU A 81 -13.75 -6.27 0.15
CA LEU A 81 -14.55 -5.28 -0.56
C LEU A 81 -16.04 -5.51 -0.32
N LYS A 82 -16.82 -4.42 -0.27
CA LYS A 82 -18.30 -4.49 -0.24
C LYS A 82 -18.84 -5.21 -1.48
N THR A 83 -18.28 -4.89 -2.64
CA THR A 83 -18.53 -5.59 -3.90
C THR A 83 -17.23 -6.29 -4.31
N PRO A 84 -17.14 -7.61 -4.14
CA PRO A 84 -15.93 -8.35 -4.45
C PRO A 84 -15.54 -8.24 -5.93
N ASN A 85 -14.26 -8.09 -6.20
CA ASN A 85 -13.71 -8.31 -7.51
C ASN A 85 -13.68 -9.81 -7.82
N LYS A 86 -13.48 -10.18 -9.09
CA LYS A 86 -13.45 -11.59 -9.52
C LYS A 86 -12.15 -12.32 -9.17
N ILE A 87 -11.21 -11.63 -8.50
CA ILE A 87 -9.87 -12.14 -8.22
C ILE A 87 -9.27 -11.49 -6.98
N LEU A 88 -8.54 -12.30 -6.20
CA LEU A 88 -7.81 -11.91 -4.99
C LEU A 88 -6.46 -12.62 -4.97
N ALA A 89 -5.41 -11.95 -4.51
CA ALA A 89 -4.12 -12.57 -4.32
C ALA A 89 -3.50 -12.28 -2.96
N LEU A 90 -2.68 -13.20 -2.49
CA LEU A 90 -1.79 -13.06 -1.34
C LEU A 90 -0.40 -12.68 -1.84
N VAL A 91 0.13 -11.59 -1.32
CA VAL A 91 1.44 -11.06 -1.68
C VAL A 91 2.33 -11.03 -0.44
N LYS A 92 3.58 -11.40 -0.60
CA LYS A 92 4.57 -11.31 0.47
C LYS A 92 4.98 -9.86 0.69
N ILE A 93 5.04 -9.44 1.94
CA ILE A 93 5.56 -8.13 2.31
C ILE A 93 7.06 -8.11 2.00
N PRO A 94 7.55 -7.17 1.17
CA PRO A 94 8.97 -7.11 0.83
C PRO A 94 9.81 -6.71 2.03
N LYS A 95 11.06 -7.13 2.04
CA LYS A 95 12.03 -6.55 2.97
C LYS A 95 12.27 -5.09 2.59
N LEU A 96 11.90 -4.18 3.47
CA LEU A 96 12.12 -2.76 3.24
C LEU A 96 13.63 -2.47 3.24
N ILE A 97 14.14 -2.06 2.09
CA ILE A 97 15.46 -1.47 1.98
C ILE A 97 15.23 0.04 2.10
N LYS A 98 15.64 0.61 3.24
CA LYS A 98 15.56 2.05 3.46
C LYS A 98 16.52 2.74 2.48
N ASN A 99 16.00 3.25 1.39
CA ASN A 99 16.75 3.97 0.39
C ASN A 99 15.99 5.26 0.04
N ILE A 100 16.21 6.29 0.87
CA ILE A 100 15.55 7.58 0.70
C ILE A 100 16.31 8.35 -0.37
N LYS A 101 15.69 8.50 -1.54
CA LYS A 101 16.24 9.19 -2.71
C LYS A 101 15.15 10.10 -3.31
N GLY A 102 15.61 11.07 -4.10
CA GLY A 102 14.73 11.99 -4.82
C GLY A 102 14.82 13.41 -4.29
N LYS A 103 14.47 14.37 -5.14
CA LYS A 103 14.48 15.80 -4.77
C LYS A 103 13.35 16.18 -3.83
N LEU A 104 12.22 15.47 -3.92
CA LEU A 104 11.05 15.71 -3.09
C LEU A 104 10.70 14.46 -2.28
N ILE A 105 10.49 14.65 -0.98
CA ILE A 105 10.03 13.63 -0.03
C ILE A 105 8.74 14.15 0.61
N ILE A 106 7.75 13.28 0.74
CA ILE A 106 6.55 13.55 1.53
C ILE A 106 6.75 12.96 2.92
N ALA A 107 6.51 13.76 3.96
CA ALA A 107 6.49 13.30 5.34
C ALA A 107 5.08 13.40 5.91
N LEU A 108 4.61 12.35 6.57
CA LEU A 108 3.25 12.24 7.11
C LEU A 108 3.32 11.98 8.61
N ASP A 109 2.75 12.88 9.39
CA ASP A 109 2.67 12.73 10.83
C ASP A 109 1.26 12.40 11.28
N GLY A 110 1.06 11.15 11.70
CA GLY A 110 -0.19 10.69 12.28
C GLY A 110 -1.37 10.56 11.31
N VAL A 111 -1.14 10.40 10.01
CA VAL A 111 -2.22 10.14 9.03
C VAL A 111 -2.83 8.77 9.30
N GLN A 112 -4.08 8.74 9.80
CA GLN A 112 -4.75 7.53 10.28
C GLN A 112 -5.82 7.02 9.32
N ASP A 113 -6.44 7.87 8.48
CA ASP A 113 -7.40 7.39 7.49
C ASP A 113 -6.70 6.62 6.36
N PRO A 114 -7.09 5.35 6.13
CA PRO A 114 -6.46 4.53 5.11
C PRO A 114 -6.76 5.00 3.68
N GLY A 115 -7.87 5.70 3.46
CA GLY A 115 -8.19 6.31 2.17
C GLY A 115 -7.23 7.45 1.84
N ASN A 116 -6.93 8.29 2.84
CA ASN A 116 -6.02 9.42 2.72
C ASN A 116 -4.60 8.92 2.40
N LEU A 117 -4.07 7.96 3.18
CA LEU A 117 -2.75 7.41 2.90
C LEU A 117 -2.67 6.80 1.49
N GLY A 118 -3.66 6.01 1.08
CA GLY A 118 -3.66 5.42 -0.26
C GLY A 118 -3.73 6.46 -1.38
N SER A 119 -4.51 7.53 -1.19
CA SER A 119 -4.60 8.64 -2.14
C SER A 119 -3.29 9.43 -2.23
N ILE A 120 -2.63 9.66 -1.10
CA ILE A 120 -1.31 10.32 -1.05
C ILE A 120 -0.27 9.47 -1.78
N ILE A 121 -0.24 8.15 -1.56
CA ILE A 121 0.65 7.22 -2.28
C ILE A 121 0.42 7.30 -3.79
N ARG A 122 -0.85 7.34 -4.22
CA ARG A 122 -1.20 7.46 -5.63
C ARG A 122 -0.78 8.80 -6.23
N LEU A 123 -0.96 9.90 -5.51
CA LEU A 123 -0.49 11.23 -5.93
C LEU A 123 1.04 11.27 -6.00
N ALA A 124 1.73 10.71 -5.02
CA ALA A 124 3.18 10.61 -5.01
C ALA A 124 3.70 9.91 -6.27
N ASP A 125 3.12 8.76 -6.61
CA ASP A 125 3.45 8.02 -7.84
C ASP A 125 3.21 8.86 -9.10
N TRP A 126 2.05 9.53 -9.17
CA TRP A 126 1.69 10.37 -10.32
C TRP A 126 2.67 11.52 -10.56
N PHE A 127 3.17 12.13 -9.49
CA PHE A 127 4.13 13.23 -9.56
C PHE A 127 5.60 12.78 -9.46
N GLY A 128 5.89 11.49 -9.53
CA GLY A 128 7.24 10.94 -9.49
C GLY A 128 7.94 11.06 -8.13
N VAL A 129 7.17 11.22 -7.05
CA VAL A 129 7.71 11.18 -5.68
C VAL A 129 7.82 9.74 -5.22
N SER A 130 9.03 9.22 -5.11
CA SER A 130 9.28 7.80 -4.82
C SER A 130 9.36 7.45 -3.34
N ASN A 131 9.40 8.44 -2.44
CA ASN A 131 9.58 8.21 -1.00
C ASN A 131 8.58 8.99 -0.17
N ILE A 132 7.91 8.24 0.73
CA ILE A 132 7.06 8.78 1.79
C ILE A 132 7.63 8.35 3.14
N LEU A 133 7.81 9.29 4.05
CA LEU A 133 8.16 9.04 5.46
C LEU A 133 6.88 9.12 6.29
N CYS A 134 6.57 8.09 7.03
CA CYS A 134 5.43 8.05 7.94
C CYS A 134 5.90 7.98 9.38
N SER A 135 5.28 8.72 10.27
CA SER A 135 5.42 8.47 11.70
C SER A 135 4.84 7.10 12.07
N LYS A 136 5.26 6.53 13.21
CA LYS A 136 4.86 5.17 13.62
C LYS A 136 3.36 5.01 13.88
N ASN A 137 2.66 6.10 14.13
CA ASN A 137 1.22 6.17 14.37
C ASN A 137 0.39 6.37 13.10
N CYS A 138 1.01 6.49 11.92
CA CYS A 138 0.29 6.43 10.65
C CYS A 138 -0.32 5.04 10.43
N VAL A 139 -1.41 4.99 9.66
CA VAL A 139 -2.03 3.74 9.23
C VAL A 139 -1.03 2.89 8.42
N ASP A 140 -1.13 1.57 8.56
CA ASP A 140 -0.23 0.64 7.87
C ASP A 140 -0.49 0.59 6.36
N VAL A 141 0.56 0.74 5.56
CA VAL A 141 0.51 0.75 4.09
C VAL A 141 -0.12 -0.53 3.50
N TYR A 142 0.03 -1.67 4.18
CA TYR A 142 -0.55 -2.95 3.76
C TYR A 142 -1.97 -3.17 4.30
N ASN A 143 -2.59 -2.16 4.92
CA ASN A 143 -4.01 -2.20 5.23
C ASN A 143 -4.81 -2.39 3.94
N PRO A 144 -5.81 -3.33 3.88
CA PRO A 144 -6.55 -3.60 2.64
C PRO A 144 -7.17 -2.36 1.99
N LYS A 145 -7.63 -1.38 2.80
CA LYS A 145 -8.20 -0.14 2.26
C LYS A 145 -7.12 0.80 1.69
N VAL A 146 -5.91 0.84 2.28
CA VAL A 146 -4.76 1.59 1.72
C VAL A 146 -4.34 0.98 0.39
N VAL A 147 -4.15 -0.34 0.37
CA VAL A 147 -3.79 -1.09 -0.85
C VAL A 147 -4.79 -0.83 -1.97
N GLN A 148 -6.09 -0.87 -1.66
CA GLN A 148 -7.14 -0.61 -2.64
C GLN A 148 -7.11 0.83 -3.16
N SER A 149 -6.99 1.82 -2.27
CA SER A 149 -7.02 3.25 -2.64
C SER A 149 -5.73 3.72 -3.34
N SER A 150 -4.61 3.05 -3.11
CA SER A 150 -3.34 3.32 -3.82
C SER A 150 -3.34 2.85 -5.28
N MET A 151 -4.28 1.97 -5.67
CA MET A 151 -4.45 1.48 -7.05
C MET A 151 -3.15 0.95 -7.69
N GLY A 152 -2.33 0.22 -6.92
CA GLY A 152 -1.06 -0.35 -7.38
C GLY A 152 0.18 0.55 -7.19
N SER A 153 0.01 1.81 -6.84
CA SER A 153 1.13 2.76 -6.66
C SER A 153 2.10 2.37 -5.53
N ILE A 154 1.69 1.50 -4.59
CA ILE A 154 2.59 0.93 -3.57
C ILE A 154 3.75 0.11 -4.16
N LEU A 155 3.68 -0.29 -5.44
CA LEU A 155 4.78 -0.94 -6.15
C LEU A 155 5.94 0.00 -6.43
N ARG A 156 5.66 1.30 -6.58
CA ARG A 156 6.60 2.32 -7.07
C ARG A 156 6.98 3.35 -6.02
N VAL A 157 6.13 3.52 -4.99
CA VAL A 157 6.35 4.47 -3.90
C VAL A 157 6.74 3.73 -2.63
N SER A 158 7.92 4.03 -2.10
CA SER A 158 8.41 3.46 -0.84
C SER A 158 7.82 4.21 0.35
N VAL A 159 7.10 3.50 1.22
CA VAL A 159 6.56 4.05 2.46
C VAL A 159 7.37 3.57 3.65
N ASN A 160 8.08 4.49 4.31
CA ASN A 160 9.01 4.19 5.39
C ASN A 160 8.47 4.69 6.73
N TYR A 161 8.23 3.78 7.68
CA TYR A 161 7.80 4.13 9.04
C TYR A 161 9.01 4.42 9.91
N VAL A 162 9.15 5.69 10.33
CA VAL A 162 10.34 6.20 11.02
C VAL A 162 9.98 7.05 12.25
N ASN A 163 10.98 7.39 13.05
CA ASN A 163 10.86 8.55 13.93
C ASN A 163 11.12 9.79 13.09
N LEU A 164 10.07 10.56 12.76
CA LEU A 164 10.13 11.67 11.81
C LEU A 164 11.15 12.73 12.23
N ILE A 165 11.18 13.12 13.49
CA ILE A 165 12.11 14.14 14.00
C ILE A 165 13.55 13.70 13.72
N LYS A 166 13.93 12.50 14.16
CA LYS A 166 15.30 11.97 13.95
C LYS A 166 15.63 11.84 12.47
N GLU A 167 14.67 11.36 11.68
CA GLU A 167 14.91 11.14 10.25
C GLU A 167 15.09 12.45 9.48
N ILE A 168 14.25 13.46 9.75
CA ILE A 168 14.35 14.79 9.14
C ILE A 168 15.67 15.44 9.51
N GLN A 169 16.13 15.30 10.77
CA GLN A 169 17.45 15.79 11.20
C GLN A 169 18.60 15.14 10.44
N HIS A 170 18.53 13.83 10.15
CA HIS A 170 19.53 13.13 9.32
C HIS A 170 19.50 13.58 7.86
N LEU A 171 18.36 14.04 7.37
CA LEU A 171 18.18 14.57 6.01
C LEU A 171 18.50 16.06 5.92
N SER A 172 19.58 16.52 6.57
CA SER A 172 19.98 17.93 6.69
C SER A 172 20.21 18.68 5.36
N LYS A 173 20.37 17.94 4.25
CA LYS A 173 20.47 18.50 2.90
C LYS A 173 19.12 18.89 2.28
N TYR A 174 18.01 18.54 2.94
CA TYR A 174 16.65 18.83 2.52
C TYR A 174 16.09 20.04 3.27
N LYS A 175 15.43 20.95 2.56
CA LYS A 175 14.63 22.02 3.18
C LYS A 175 13.31 21.41 3.66
N LEU A 176 12.91 21.70 4.91
CA LEU A 176 11.64 21.27 5.47
C LEU A 176 10.58 22.33 5.26
N PHE A 177 9.45 21.95 4.69
CA PHE A 177 8.24 22.75 4.57
C PHE A 177 7.11 22.04 5.30
N SER A 178 6.45 22.71 6.21
CA SER A 178 5.34 22.17 7.01
C SER A 178 4.03 22.80 6.58
N SER A 179 3.02 21.96 6.33
CA SER A 179 1.66 22.43 6.04
C SER A 179 0.96 22.80 7.36
N VAL A 180 0.74 24.09 7.59
CA VAL A 180 0.11 24.65 8.80
C VAL A 180 -0.96 25.67 8.43
N LEU A 181 -1.92 25.94 9.34
CA LEU A 181 -3.05 26.84 9.07
C LEU A 181 -2.58 28.31 8.89
N ASP A 182 -1.65 28.75 9.72
CA ASP A 182 -1.13 30.14 9.72
C ASP A 182 0.15 30.27 8.89
N GLY A 183 0.33 29.42 7.90
CA GLY A 183 1.49 29.41 7.03
C GLY A 183 1.43 30.45 5.91
N ARG A 184 2.56 30.59 5.22
CA ARG A 184 2.60 31.35 3.96
C ARG A 184 1.92 30.58 2.83
N ASN A 185 1.36 31.29 1.85
CA ASN A 185 0.79 30.66 0.66
C ASN A 185 1.89 29.89 -0.09
N ILE A 186 1.59 28.65 -0.52
CA ILE A 186 2.55 27.81 -1.24
C ILE A 186 3.04 28.44 -2.54
N ASN A 187 2.21 29.28 -3.18
CA ASN A 187 2.59 30.00 -4.41
C ASN A 187 3.66 31.09 -4.17
N ASP A 188 3.83 31.52 -2.91
CA ASP A 188 4.81 32.53 -2.51
C ASP A 188 6.10 31.90 -1.98
N ILE A 189 6.20 30.55 -2.06
CA ILE A 189 7.33 29.78 -1.54
C ILE A 189 8.09 29.13 -2.69
N ASP A 190 9.40 29.39 -2.73
CA ASP A 190 10.28 28.73 -3.68
C ASP A 190 10.71 27.34 -3.15
N ILE A 191 10.11 26.27 -3.70
CA ILE A 191 10.41 24.87 -3.37
C ILE A 191 11.48 24.35 -4.34
N ASN A 192 12.62 25.00 -4.38
CA ASN A 192 13.75 24.57 -5.20
C ASN A 192 14.70 23.64 -4.43
N GLY A 193 15.30 22.69 -5.15
CA GLY A 193 16.28 21.76 -4.59
C GLY A 193 15.65 20.58 -3.83
N ASN A 194 16.42 20.02 -2.90
CA ASN A 194 15.97 18.89 -2.08
C ASN A 194 15.00 19.39 -1.00
N SER A 195 13.78 18.84 -0.99
CA SER A 195 12.71 19.34 -0.13
C SER A 195 11.94 18.19 0.54
N ILE A 196 11.52 18.42 1.77
CA ILE A 196 10.57 17.57 2.50
C ILE A 196 9.31 18.40 2.72
N ILE A 197 8.14 17.88 2.32
CA ILE A 197 6.86 18.50 2.65
C ILE A 197 6.21 17.62 3.73
N LEU A 198 5.99 18.22 4.91
CA LEU A 198 5.40 17.57 6.08
C LEU A 198 3.93 17.94 6.20
N PHE A 199 3.09 16.92 6.25
CA PHE A 199 1.66 17.01 6.55
C PHE A 199 1.37 16.37 7.89
N GLY A 200 0.55 17.01 8.70
CA GLY A 200 0.09 16.51 9.98
C GLY A 200 -1.19 15.67 9.89
N ASN A 201 -1.65 15.26 11.06
CA ASN A 201 -2.94 14.60 11.22
C ASN A 201 -4.08 15.57 10.90
N GLU A 202 -5.20 15.05 10.35
CA GLU A 202 -6.35 15.85 9.91
C GLU A 202 -6.99 16.68 11.02
N SER A 203 -6.94 16.21 12.26
CA SER A 203 -7.59 16.86 13.41
C SER A 203 -6.59 17.51 14.36
N LYS A 204 -5.39 16.96 14.49
CA LYS A 204 -4.39 17.35 15.50
C LYS A 204 -3.25 18.18 14.91
N GLY A 205 -3.14 18.25 13.59
CA GLY A 205 -2.01 18.88 12.93
C GLY A 205 -0.72 18.07 13.07
N ILE A 206 0.41 18.78 13.07
CA ILE A 206 1.76 18.24 13.25
C ILE A 206 2.03 18.12 14.75
N SER A 207 2.59 16.99 15.19
CA SER A 207 2.98 16.79 16.59
C SER A 207 4.19 17.66 16.96
N GLU A 208 4.27 18.03 18.25
CA GLU A 208 5.42 18.75 18.84
C GLU A 208 6.70 17.92 18.85
#